data_eee92af587402ce944c7cee502420e7f
#
_entry.id   eee92af587402ce944c7cee502420e7f
#
_cell.length_a   1.000
_cell.length_b   1.000
_cell.length_c   1.000
_cell.angle_alpha   90.00
_cell.angle_beta   90.00
_cell.angle_gamma   90.00
#
_symmetry.space_group_name_H-M   'P 1'
#
loop_
_entity.id
_entity.type
_entity.pdbx_description
1 polymer ?
#
loop_
_entity_poly.entity_id
_entity_poly.type
_entity_poly.pdbx_seq_one_letter_code
_entity_poly.pdbx_strand_id
1 'polypeptide(L)'
;MGLNCGCPAGAHLADLQIADCKESLGQIQKVIIQRRYGSAGVLNKIAATDIKSKTAMVALATAADGTKIIISPYIQNPTTTPGEARTFGGGNQTLGGIEIVIGREATSFEGIIYQEKQSTIKTMKEYSCEDIGVYLIDENGNIGAIKEETTSGGTTTVNYLPIPLRSFFVGDKNLGGYEEPDSNAIKWSFLPNWSDNLEIIKQTEMDYNPLTDLVNVASA
;
A
#
# COMPACT_ATOMS: atom_id res chain seq x y z
N MET A 1 24.76 4.29 14.87
CA MET A 1 24.63 3.59 13.57
C MET A 1 24.37 4.67 12.54
N GLY A 2 25.34 4.94 11.68
CA GLY A 2 25.11 5.83 10.55
C GLY A 2 24.01 5.23 9.70
N LEU A 3 23.07 6.06 9.23
CA LEU A 3 22.21 5.72 8.12
C LEU A 3 23.14 5.27 7.00
N ASN A 4 23.15 3.98 6.78
CA ASN A 4 23.84 3.44 5.63
C ASN A 4 22.96 3.74 4.43
N CYS A 5 22.99 5.00 4.02
CA CYS A 5 22.64 5.31 2.66
C CYS A 5 23.63 4.51 1.85
N GLY A 6 23.19 3.45 1.20
CA GLY A 6 24.01 2.78 0.19
C GLY A 6 24.26 3.75 -0.96
N CYS A 7 25.03 4.81 -0.67
CA CYS A 7 25.49 5.71 -1.71
C CYS A 7 26.33 4.89 -2.67
N PRO A 8 25.98 4.80 -3.94
CA PRO A 8 26.79 4.07 -4.89
C PRO A 8 28.20 4.67 -4.88
N ALA A 9 29.21 3.86 -4.61
CA ALA A 9 30.62 4.23 -4.63
C ALA A 9 31.09 4.34 -6.08
N GLY A 10 30.37 5.11 -6.90
CA GLY A 10 30.72 5.34 -8.30
C GLY A 10 31.53 6.62 -8.48
N ALA A 11 32.33 6.68 -9.53
CA ALA A 11 33.09 7.88 -9.90
C ALA A 11 32.21 9.04 -10.40
N HIS A 12 30.91 8.79 -10.68
CA HIS A 12 29.90 9.76 -11.14
C HIS A 12 28.53 9.38 -10.58
N LEU A 13 27.61 10.33 -10.59
CA LEU A 13 26.20 10.08 -10.27
C LEU A 13 25.60 9.16 -11.34
N ALA A 14 24.70 8.28 -10.91
CA ALA A 14 23.93 7.47 -11.84
C ALA A 14 23.02 8.34 -12.70
N ASP A 15 22.86 7.96 -13.97
CA ASP A 15 21.96 8.66 -14.90
C ASP A 15 20.51 8.50 -14.47
N LEU A 16 19.75 9.60 -14.57
CA LEU A 16 18.30 9.56 -14.35
C LEU A 16 17.62 9.04 -15.63
N GLN A 17 16.81 8.00 -15.46
CA GLN A 17 15.93 7.56 -16.55
C GLN A 17 14.69 8.45 -16.55
N ILE A 18 14.58 9.29 -17.56
CA ILE A 18 13.42 10.18 -17.76
C ILE A 18 12.49 9.46 -18.72
N ALA A 19 11.31 9.07 -18.22
CA ALA A 19 10.27 8.47 -19.04
C ALA A 19 9.53 9.53 -19.85
N ASP A 20 9.19 9.21 -21.11
CA ASP A 20 8.39 10.09 -21.97
C ASP A 20 6.95 10.23 -21.48
N CYS A 21 6.45 9.26 -20.75
CA CYS A 21 5.11 9.26 -20.15
C CYS A 21 5.20 9.40 -18.63
N LYS A 22 4.47 10.35 -18.08
CA LYS A 22 4.35 10.50 -16.62
C LYS A 22 3.48 9.37 -16.07
N GLU A 23 3.97 8.71 -15.03
CA GLU A 23 3.20 7.75 -14.26
C GLU A 23 2.58 8.47 -13.06
N SER A 24 1.30 8.24 -12.82
CA SER A 24 0.61 8.76 -11.66
C SER A 24 -0.50 7.78 -11.25
N LEU A 25 -0.56 7.48 -9.96
CA LEU A 25 -1.71 6.84 -9.36
C LEU A 25 -2.76 7.93 -9.09
N GLY A 26 -4.01 7.68 -9.49
CA GLY A 26 -5.12 8.58 -9.24
C GLY A 26 -5.55 8.57 -7.77
N GLN A 27 -6.74 9.09 -7.50
CA GLN A 27 -7.32 9.08 -6.16
C GLN A 27 -7.58 7.64 -5.70
N ILE A 28 -7.02 7.24 -4.56
CA ILE A 28 -7.24 5.91 -4.00
C ILE A 28 -8.70 5.79 -3.53
N GLN A 29 -9.43 4.83 -4.10
CA GLN A 29 -10.83 4.59 -3.74
C GLN A 29 -11.06 3.29 -2.98
N LYS A 30 -10.22 2.29 -3.18
CA LYS A 30 -10.25 1.03 -2.45
C LYS A 30 -8.84 0.52 -2.19
N VAL A 31 -8.72 -0.43 -1.28
CA VAL A 31 -7.49 -1.19 -1.09
C VAL A 31 -7.81 -2.68 -1.02
N ILE A 32 -6.90 -3.50 -1.54
CA ILE A 32 -6.89 -4.94 -1.29
C ILE A 32 -5.95 -5.17 -0.11
N ILE A 33 -6.47 -5.75 0.96
CA ILE A 33 -5.73 -6.05 2.19
C ILE A 33 -5.30 -7.50 2.13
N GLN A 34 -4.04 -7.79 2.45
CA GLN A 34 -3.50 -9.14 2.53
C GLN A 34 -2.53 -9.24 3.72
N ARG A 35 -2.48 -10.40 4.38
CA ARG A 35 -1.37 -10.67 5.32
C ARG A 35 -0.06 -10.64 4.56
N ARG A 36 0.97 -10.09 5.17
CA ARG A 36 2.30 -10.09 4.54
C ARG A 36 2.91 -11.48 4.47
N TYR A 37 2.61 -12.32 5.44
CA TYR A 37 3.15 -13.68 5.51
C TYR A 37 2.04 -14.72 5.57
N GLY A 38 2.22 -15.79 4.80
CA GLY A 38 1.39 -16.99 4.89
C GLY A 38 1.73 -17.83 6.12
N SER A 39 1.04 -18.95 6.28
CA SER A 39 1.14 -19.84 7.44
C SER A 39 2.55 -20.43 7.69
N ALA A 40 3.38 -20.51 6.67
CA ALA A 40 4.76 -21.00 6.78
C ALA A 40 5.80 -19.87 6.96
N GLY A 41 5.38 -18.64 7.24
CA GLY A 41 6.26 -17.48 7.32
C GLY A 41 6.81 -17.02 5.96
N VAL A 42 6.27 -17.54 4.85
CA VAL A 42 6.62 -17.15 3.50
C VAL A 42 5.88 -15.86 3.14
N LEU A 43 6.59 -14.94 2.53
CA LEU A 43 6.03 -13.65 2.11
C LEU A 43 4.96 -13.87 1.02
N ASN A 44 3.76 -13.35 1.26
CA ASN A 44 2.68 -13.41 0.28
C ASN A 44 2.98 -12.49 -0.91
N LYS A 45 2.75 -13.02 -2.09
CA LYS A 45 2.95 -12.34 -3.36
C LYS A 45 1.97 -12.85 -4.40
N ILE A 46 1.62 -12.01 -5.33
CA ILE A 46 0.74 -12.34 -6.45
C ILE A 46 1.57 -12.28 -7.73
N ALA A 47 1.54 -13.35 -8.53
CA ALA A 47 2.25 -13.38 -9.80
C ALA A 47 1.70 -12.30 -10.76
N ALA A 48 2.55 -11.76 -11.65
CA ALA A 48 2.15 -10.72 -12.58
C ALA A 48 1.02 -11.14 -13.54
N THR A 49 0.89 -12.43 -13.84
CA THR A 49 -0.22 -13.00 -14.60
C THR A 49 -1.51 -13.05 -13.77
N ASP A 50 -1.40 -13.38 -12.49
CA ASP A 50 -2.54 -13.63 -11.60
C ASP A 50 -3.22 -12.32 -11.18
N ILE A 51 -2.44 -11.27 -10.91
CA ILE A 51 -3.01 -9.96 -10.56
C ILE A 51 -3.81 -9.34 -11.72
N LYS A 52 -3.54 -9.75 -12.96
CA LYS A 52 -4.25 -9.32 -14.16
C LYS A 52 -5.47 -10.20 -14.49
N SER A 53 -5.65 -11.32 -13.79
CA SER A 53 -6.71 -12.29 -14.03
C SER A 53 -7.80 -12.23 -12.95
N LYS A 54 -9.05 -11.95 -13.37
CA LYS A 54 -10.24 -11.99 -12.50
C LYS A 54 -10.37 -13.31 -11.75
N THR A 55 -10.21 -14.42 -12.48
CA THR A 55 -10.36 -15.76 -11.91
C THR A 55 -9.36 -16.01 -10.79
N ALA A 56 -8.09 -15.63 -10.98
CA ALA A 56 -7.06 -15.79 -9.97
C ALA A 56 -7.32 -14.89 -8.74
N MET A 57 -7.70 -13.65 -8.96
CA MET A 57 -7.99 -12.70 -7.86
C MET A 57 -9.24 -13.11 -7.07
N VAL A 58 -10.27 -13.64 -7.71
CA VAL A 58 -11.45 -14.20 -7.03
C VAL A 58 -11.07 -15.44 -6.23
N ALA A 59 -10.21 -16.31 -6.76
CA ALA A 59 -9.69 -17.45 -6.02
C ALA A 59 -8.96 -17.04 -4.75
N LEU A 60 -8.12 -15.99 -4.80
CA LEU A 60 -7.48 -15.42 -3.62
C LEU A 60 -8.48 -14.79 -2.64
N ALA A 61 -9.53 -14.12 -3.12
CA ALA A 61 -10.58 -13.55 -2.27
C ALA A 61 -11.41 -14.62 -1.53
N THR A 62 -11.49 -15.83 -2.09
CA THR A 62 -12.20 -16.98 -1.51
C THR A 62 -11.27 -17.96 -0.78
N ALA A 63 -9.96 -17.73 -0.80
CA ALA A 63 -9.00 -18.61 -0.15
C ALA A 63 -9.29 -18.77 1.35
N ALA A 64 -9.07 -19.97 1.87
CA ALA A 64 -9.28 -20.30 3.28
C ALA A 64 -7.97 -20.30 4.10
N ASP A 65 -6.88 -19.80 3.53
CA ASP A 65 -5.54 -19.81 4.12
C ASP A 65 -4.96 -18.39 4.22
N GLY A 66 -3.68 -18.30 4.60
CA GLY A 66 -2.96 -17.04 4.78
C GLY A 66 -2.73 -16.24 3.49
N THR A 67 -3.08 -16.77 2.31
CA THR A 67 -2.97 -16.06 1.02
C THR A 67 -4.21 -15.23 0.70
N LYS A 68 -5.27 -15.36 1.50
CA LYS A 68 -6.54 -14.66 1.30
C LYS A 68 -6.34 -13.16 1.18
N ILE A 69 -7.04 -12.57 0.20
CA ILE A 69 -7.17 -11.13 0.04
C ILE A 69 -8.56 -10.66 0.47
N ILE A 70 -8.64 -9.45 0.99
CA ILE A 70 -9.88 -8.78 1.39
C ILE A 70 -9.95 -7.44 0.69
N ILE A 71 -11.08 -7.15 0.07
CA ILE A 71 -11.33 -5.88 -0.59
C ILE A 71 -11.99 -4.92 0.41
N SER A 72 -11.43 -3.72 0.58
CA SER A 72 -12.00 -2.71 1.47
C SER A 72 -13.32 -2.15 0.93
N PRO A 73 -14.18 -1.58 1.78
CA PRO A 73 -15.19 -0.63 1.34
C PRO A 73 -14.57 0.55 0.59
N TYR A 74 -15.41 1.36 -0.07
CA TYR A 74 -14.95 2.59 -0.70
C TYR A 74 -14.40 3.56 0.34
N ILE A 75 -13.23 4.11 0.05
CA ILE A 75 -12.55 5.13 0.85
C ILE A 75 -12.79 6.48 0.18
N GLN A 76 -13.31 7.41 0.93
CA GLN A 76 -13.58 8.78 0.51
C GLN A 76 -12.53 9.72 1.11
N ASN A 77 -12.32 10.87 0.45
CA ASN A 77 -11.37 11.88 0.88
C ASN A 77 -9.99 11.35 1.27
N PRO A 78 -9.37 10.47 0.45
CA PRO A 78 -8.05 9.95 0.75
C PRO A 78 -7.02 11.08 0.75
N THR A 79 -6.21 11.11 1.80
CA THR A 79 -5.11 12.07 1.93
C THR A 79 -3.83 11.32 2.28
N THR A 80 -2.77 11.62 1.56
CA THR A 80 -1.45 11.07 1.84
C THR A 80 -0.51 12.20 2.24
N THR A 81 0.07 12.10 3.44
CA THR A 81 1.07 13.06 3.92
C THR A 81 2.44 12.41 3.85
N PRO A 82 3.33 12.82 2.94
CA PRO A 82 4.67 12.29 2.85
C PRO A 82 5.46 12.49 4.14
N GLY A 83 6.28 11.53 4.49
CA GLY A 83 7.19 11.66 5.63
C GLY A 83 8.35 12.60 5.30
N GLU A 84 8.72 13.43 6.25
CA GLU A 84 9.83 14.37 6.14
C GLU A 84 11.17 13.73 6.56
N ALA A 85 12.27 14.40 6.21
CA ALA A 85 13.58 14.02 6.69
C ALA A 85 13.70 14.40 8.18
N ARG A 86 14.11 13.45 9.01
CA ARG A 86 14.50 13.73 10.39
C ARG A 86 15.94 14.22 10.40
N THR A 87 16.16 15.46 10.84
CA THR A 87 17.48 16.05 10.92
C THR A 87 17.94 16.19 12.37
N PHE A 88 19.23 16.18 12.57
CA PHE A 88 19.90 16.52 13.84
C PHE A 88 20.96 17.57 13.55
N GLY A 89 21.05 18.59 14.43
CA GLY A 89 22.06 19.61 14.36
C GLY A 89 21.52 20.97 13.98
N GLY A 90 22.41 21.82 13.50
CA GLY A 90 22.16 23.25 13.30
C GLY A 90 22.68 24.10 14.45
N GLY A 91 22.96 25.35 14.20
CA GLY A 91 23.53 26.27 15.19
C GLY A 91 24.82 25.73 15.80
N ASN A 92 24.89 25.63 17.13
CA ASN A 92 26.08 25.16 17.88
C ASN A 92 26.07 23.63 18.16
N GLN A 93 25.09 22.89 17.69
CA GLN A 93 24.96 21.45 17.98
C GLN A 93 25.84 20.57 17.10
N THR A 94 26.24 21.06 15.94
CA THR A 94 27.10 20.36 14.99
C THR A 94 28.21 21.27 14.52
N LEU A 95 29.36 20.68 14.16
CA LEU A 95 30.52 21.45 13.67
C LEU A 95 30.12 22.18 12.38
N GLY A 96 30.24 23.51 12.39
CA GLY A 96 29.89 24.39 11.27
C GLY A 96 28.36 24.59 11.10
N GLY A 97 27.54 24.20 12.07
CA GLY A 97 26.10 24.41 12.01
C GLY A 97 25.36 23.57 10.97
N ILE A 98 26.00 22.49 10.50
CA ILE A 98 25.43 21.62 9.43
C ILE A 98 24.37 20.68 10.00
N GLU A 99 23.19 20.63 9.38
CA GLU A 99 22.17 19.64 9.70
C GLU A 99 22.52 18.28 9.08
N ILE A 100 22.39 17.23 9.88
CA ILE A 100 22.65 15.86 9.46
C ILE A 100 21.31 15.11 9.40
N VAL A 101 20.98 14.50 8.26
CA VAL A 101 19.79 13.63 8.14
C VAL A 101 20.04 12.34 8.91
N ILE A 102 19.24 12.09 9.94
CA ILE A 102 19.33 10.89 10.81
C ILE A 102 18.24 9.87 10.55
N GLY A 103 17.23 10.19 9.72
CA GLY A 103 16.15 9.29 9.39
C GLY A 103 15.13 9.91 8.44
N ARG A 104 14.10 9.14 8.17
CA ARG A 104 12.91 9.60 7.44
C ARG A 104 11.69 9.25 8.27
N GLU A 105 10.69 10.10 8.23
CA GLU A 105 9.39 9.82 8.84
C GLU A 105 8.58 8.88 7.94
N ALA A 106 7.60 8.22 8.56
CA ALA A 106 6.66 7.39 7.82
C ALA A 106 5.67 8.28 7.04
N THR A 107 5.26 7.84 5.86
CA THR A 107 4.18 8.47 5.12
C THR A 107 2.84 8.05 5.74
N SER A 108 1.98 8.99 6.12
CA SER A 108 0.65 8.68 6.62
C SER A 108 -0.38 8.70 5.50
N PHE A 109 -1.38 7.83 5.64
CA PHE A 109 -2.59 7.81 4.82
C PHE A 109 -3.80 7.94 5.74
N GLU A 110 -4.75 8.76 5.33
CA GLU A 110 -6.04 8.93 6.00
C GLU A 110 -7.16 8.92 4.98
N GLY A 111 -8.32 8.41 5.38
CA GLY A 111 -9.52 8.40 4.56
C GLY A 111 -10.77 8.19 5.40
N ILE A 112 -11.92 8.21 4.76
CA ILE A 112 -13.22 8.09 5.41
C ILE A 112 -14.03 7.00 4.71
N ILE A 113 -14.69 6.16 5.48
CA ILE A 113 -15.64 5.16 5.01
C ILE A 113 -17.03 5.61 5.45
N TYR A 114 -17.95 5.81 4.51
CA TYR A 114 -19.31 6.23 4.80
C TYR A 114 -20.28 5.05 4.84
N GLN A 115 -21.26 5.12 5.75
CA GLN A 115 -22.47 4.29 5.80
C GLN A 115 -22.22 2.78 5.79
N GLU A 116 -21.07 2.31 6.29
CA GLU A 116 -20.73 0.89 6.29
C GLU A 116 -21.38 0.15 7.47
N LYS A 117 -21.62 -1.17 7.26
CA LYS A 117 -22.16 -2.03 8.30
C LYS A 117 -21.21 -2.13 9.48
N GLN A 118 -21.78 -2.10 10.69
CA GLN A 118 -20.98 -2.18 11.92
C GLN A 118 -20.18 -3.50 12.03
N SER A 119 -20.70 -4.60 11.47
CA SER A 119 -19.97 -5.87 11.40
C SER A 119 -18.71 -5.79 10.56
N THR A 120 -18.77 -5.13 9.40
CA THR A 120 -17.60 -4.88 8.53
C THR A 120 -16.55 -4.05 9.26
N ILE A 121 -16.96 -2.94 9.87
CA ILE A 121 -16.07 -2.06 10.65
C ILE A 121 -15.44 -2.81 11.81
N LYS A 122 -16.19 -3.64 12.53
CA LYS A 122 -15.65 -4.46 13.62
C LYS A 122 -14.55 -5.41 13.11
N THR A 123 -14.79 -6.12 12.02
CA THR A 123 -13.78 -7.00 11.43
C THR A 123 -12.55 -6.23 10.98
N MET A 124 -12.73 -5.06 10.35
CA MET A 124 -11.60 -4.22 9.94
C MET A 124 -10.76 -3.74 11.12
N LYS A 125 -11.36 -3.47 12.29
CA LYS A 125 -10.61 -3.10 13.51
C LYS A 125 -9.71 -4.23 13.99
N GLU A 126 -10.13 -5.49 13.81
CA GLU A 126 -9.33 -6.67 14.20
C GLU A 126 -8.04 -6.77 13.40
N TYR A 127 -7.99 -6.24 12.17
CA TYR A 127 -6.77 -6.23 11.34
C TYR A 127 -5.63 -5.37 11.92
N SER A 128 -5.91 -4.49 12.88
CA SER A 128 -4.87 -3.71 13.58
C SER A 128 -3.85 -4.57 14.34
N CYS A 129 -4.21 -5.81 14.68
CA CYS A 129 -3.35 -6.77 15.35
C CYS A 129 -2.56 -7.68 14.39
N GLU A 130 -2.78 -7.54 13.07
CA GLU A 130 -2.18 -8.39 12.04
C GLU A 130 -1.03 -7.68 11.33
N ASP A 131 -0.04 -8.44 10.84
CA ASP A 131 0.99 -7.92 9.93
C ASP A 131 0.44 -7.96 8.50
N ILE A 132 -0.14 -6.84 8.08
CA ILE A 132 -0.83 -6.69 6.81
C ILE A 132 -0.10 -5.74 5.88
N GLY A 133 -0.40 -5.88 4.60
CA GLY A 133 -0.07 -4.92 3.57
C GLY A 133 -1.27 -4.69 2.66
N VAL A 134 -1.15 -3.72 1.78
CA VAL A 134 -2.22 -3.32 0.86
C VAL A 134 -1.73 -3.21 -0.58
N TYR A 135 -2.64 -3.47 -1.51
CA TYR A 135 -2.56 -3.03 -2.89
C TYR A 135 -3.52 -1.85 -3.02
N LEU A 136 -3.04 -0.75 -3.57
CA LEU A 136 -3.84 0.48 -3.73
C LEU A 136 -4.65 0.40 -5.02
N ILE A 137 -5.92 0.76 -4.98
CA ILE A 137 -6.78 0.81 -6.18
C ILE A 137 -7.23 2.26 -6.34
N ASP A 138 -6.89 2.85 -7.49
CA ASP A 138 -7.27 4.21 -7.82
C ASP A 138 -8.66 4.31 -8.48
N GLU A 139 -9.11 5.53 -8.71
CA GLU A 139 -10.40 5.85 -9.36
C GLU A 139 -10.54 5.30 -10.78
N ASN A 140 -9.43 5.01 -11.46
CA ASN A 140 -9.40 4.46 -12.81
C ASN A 140 -9.34 2.91 -12.81
N GLY A 141 -9.25 2.29 -11.63
CA GLY A 141 -9.09 0.85 -11.48
C GLY A 141 -7.66 0.37 -11.66
N ASN A 142 -6.66 1.25 -11.65
CA ASN A 142 -5.25 0.83 -11.63
C ASN A 142 -4.89 0.29 -10.25
N ILE A 143 -3.94 -0.65 -10.21
CA ILE A 143 -3.46 -1.24 -8.97
C ILE A 143 -2.02 -0.78 -8.71
N GLY A 144 -1.77 -0.15 -7.56
CA GLY A 144 -0.43 0.15 -7.06
C GLY A 144 0.08 -0.95 -6.13
N ALA A 145 1.24 -1.52 -6.42
CA ALA A 145 1.86 -2.61 -5.65
C ALA A 145 3.38 -2.51 -5.67
N ILE A 146 4.06 -3.21 -4.75
CA ILE A 146 5.51 -3.33 -4.80
C ILE A 146 5.90 -4.41 -5.80
N LYS A 147 6.72 -4.05 -6.78
CA LYS A 147 7.27 -5.00 -7.75
C LYS A 147 8.46 -5.74 -7.17
N GLU A 148 8.47 -7.05 -7.33
CA GLU A 148 9.60 -7.93 -7.07
C GLU A 148 9.99 -8.66 -8.34
N GLU A 149 11.21 -8.49 -8.79
CA GLU A 149 11.78 -9.24 -9.92
C GLU A 149 12.82 -10.24 -9.43
N THR A 150 12.68 -11.48 -9.85
CA THR A 150 13.63 -12.54 -9.54
C THR A 150 14.10 -13.18 -10.85
N THR A 151 15.40 -13.14 -11.13
CA THR A 151 15.99 -13.80 -12.29
C THR A 151 16.70 -15.06 -11.84
N SER A 152 16.30 -16.21 -12.39
CA SER A 152 16.91 -17.51 -12.16
C SER A 152 17.03 -18.27 -13.48
N GLY A 153 18.20 -18.78 -13.80
CA GLY A 153 18.44 -19.56 -15.03
C GLY A 153 18.09 -18.82 -16.33
N GLY A 154 18.23 -17.47 -16.37
CA GLY A 154 17.90 -16.66 -17.53
C GLY A 154 16.41 -16.34 -17.69
N THR A 155 15.56 -16.80 -16.78
CA THR A 155 14.12 -16.45 -16.75
C THR A 155 13.85 -15.43 -15.66
N THR A 156 13.24 -14.30 -16.01
CA THR A 156 12.80 -13.28 -15.06
C THR A 156 11.33 -13.51 -14.69
N THR A 157 11.08 -13.68 -13.41
CA THR A 157 9.73 -13.78 -12.84
C THR A 157 9.40 -12.48 -12.12
N VAL A 158 8.23 -11.92 -12.42
CA VAL A 158 7.71 -10.72 -11.77
C VAL A 158 6.58 -11.10 -10.84
N ASN A 159 6.66 -10.65 -9.61
CA ASN A 159 5.61 -10.78 -8.60
C ASN A 159 5.28 -9.40 -8.03
N TYR A 160 4.08 -9.27 -7.52
CA TYR A 160 3.62 -8.09 -6.81
C TYR A 160 3.36 -8.41 -5.34
N LEU A 161 3.93 -7.60 -4.47
CA LEU A 161 3.79 -7.72 -3.03
C LEU A 161 2.87 -6.63 -2.50
N PRO A 162 2.12 -6.92 -1.43
CA PRO A 162 1.36 -5.89 -0.74
C PRO A 162 2.30 -4.88 -0.09
N ILE A 163 1.98 -3.59 -0.21
CA ILE A 163 2.71 -2.50 0.43
C ILE A 163 2.57 -2.64 1.96
N PRO A 164 3.65 -2.79 2.72
CA PRO A 164 3.57 -3.01 4.16
C PRO A 164 2.93 -1.82 4.89
N LEU A 165 2.01 -2.11 5.77
CA LEU A 165 1.40 -1.11 6.63
C LEU A 165 1.97 -1.12 8.05
N ARG A 166 1.87 0.04 8.69
CA ARG A 166 2.05 0.22 10.13
C ARG A 166 0.88 1.02 10.68
N SER A 167 0.58 0.80 11.95
CA SER A 167 -0.44 1.58 12.68
C SER A 167 -1.81 1.61 11.96
N PHE A 168 -2.21 0.47 11.37
CA PHE A 168 -3.53 0.36 10.76
C PHE A 168 -4.61 0.59 11.82
N PHE A 169 -5.52 1.54 11.55
CA PHE A 169 -6.53 1.96 12.49
C PHE A 169 -7.84 2.28 11.78
N VAL A 170 -8.93 1.79 12.33
CA VAL A 170 -10.29 2.15 11.91
C VAL A 170 -11.02 2.73 13.12
N GLY A 171 -11.48 3.98 12.99
CA GLY A 171 -12.16 4.72 14.04
C GLY A 171 -13.55 4.21 14.37
N ASP A 172 -14.10 4.68 15.49
CA ASP A 172 -15.49 4.48 15.82
C ASP A 172 -16.39 5.27 14.88
N LYS A 173 -17.69 4.89 14.88
CA LYS A 173 -18.68 5.54 14.05
C LYS A 173 -18.89 7.00 14.50
N ASN A 174 -18.72 7.92 13.59
CA ASN A 174 -19.14 9.30 13.74
C ASN A 174 -20.56 9.45 13.18
N LEU A 175 -21.46 10.00 13.97
CA LEU A 175 -22.87 10.21 13.62
C LEU A 175 -23.01 11.59 12.98
N GLY A 176 -23.25 11.62 11.67
CA GLY A 176 -23.29 12.86 10.90
C GLY A 176 -24.56 13.71 11.08
N GLY A 177 -25.65 13.12 11.57
CA GLY A 177 -26.92 13.82 11.77
C GLY A 177 -27.65 14.12 10.47
N TYR A 178 -28.18 15.36 10.33
CA TYR A 178 -28.95 15.75 9.14
C TYR A 178 -28.11 16.22 7.96
N GLU A 179 -26.86 16.63 8.20
CA GLU A 179 -26.04 17.28 7.17
C GLU A 179 -25.05 16.32 6.51
N GLU A 180 -24.60 15.30 7.25
CA GLU A 180 -23.60 14.36 6.77
C GLU A 180 -24.00 12.92 7.08
N PRO A 181 -23.61 11.95 6.23
CA PRO A 181 -23.81 10.53 6.54
C PRO A 181 -22.88 10.06 7.66
N ASP A 182 -23.30 9.01 8.34
CA ASP A 182 -22.46 8.32 9.32
C ASP A 182 -21.14 7.87 8.68
N SER A 183 -20.04 8.04 9.39
CA SER A 183 -18.70 7.78 8.86
C SER A 183 -17.78 7.08 9.86
N ASN A 184 -16.76 6.43 9.34
CA ASN A 184 -15.66 5.86 10.11
C ASN A 184 -14.34 6.33 9.48
N ALA A 185 -13.43 6.86 10.28
CA ALA A 185 -12.09 7.19 9.81
C ALA A 185 -11.27 5.91 9.61
N ILE A 186 -10.48 5.88 8.56
CA ILE A 186 -9.47 4.84 8.30
C ILE A 186 -8.11 5.49 8.14
N LYS A 187 -7.09 4.94 8.81
CA LYS A 187 -5.74 5.51 8.83
C LYS A 187 -4.69 4.41 8.87
N TRP A 188 -3.54 4.67 8.25
CA TRP A 188 -2.33 3.86 8.41
C TRP A 188 -1.08 4.64 8.06
N SER A 189 0.07 4.04 8.31
CA SER A 189 1.35 4.59 7.88
C SER A 189 2.07 3.60 6.98
N PHE A 190 2.68 4.11 5.91
CA PHE A 190 3.63 3.36 5.10
C PHE A 190 5.04 3.48 5.69
N LEU A 191 5.85 2.44 5.53
CA LEU A 191 7.25 2.49 5.92
C LEU A 191 8.01 3.53 5.09
N PRO A 192 9.09 4.14 5.61
CA PRO A 192 9.99 4.94 4.79
C PRO A 192 10.44 4.18 3.54
N ASN A 193 10.55 4.88 2.41
CA ASN A 193 10.92 4.31 1.10
C ASN A 193 9.92 3.28 0.52
N TRP A 194 8.67 3.28 0.97
CA TRP A 194 7.64 2.36 0.49
C TRP A 194 7.38 2.44 -1.02
N SER A 195 7.65 3.60 -1.63
CA SER A 195 7.41 3.86 -3.04
C SER A 195 8.60 3.57 -3.96
N ASP A 196 9.75 3.15 -3.43
CA ASP A 196 10.97 2.95 -4.24
C ASP A 196 10.79 1.88 -5.32
N ASN A 197 9.98 0.85 -5.04
CA ASN A 197 9.65 -0.22 -5.97
C ASN A 197 8.14 -0.27 -6.28
N LEU A 198 7.46 0.87 -6.14
CA LEU A 198 6.05 0.95 -6.49
C LEU A 198 5.89 0.86 -8.00
N GLU A 199 5.05 -0.05 -8.46
CA GLU A 199 4.62 -0.17 -9.85
C GLU A 199 3.11 -0.02 -9.95
N ILE A 200 2.66 0.63 -11.03
CA ILE A 200 1.25 0.85 -11.31
C ILE A 200 0.84 -0.10 -12.44
N ILE A 201 0.00 -1.07 -12.09
CA ILE A 201 -0.60 -2.00 -13.03
C ILE A 201 -1.85 -1.34 -13.59
N LYS A 202 -1.84 -1.07 -14.89
CA LYS A 202 -2.95 -0.35 -15.54
C LYS A 202 -4.17 -1.26 -15.69
N GLN A 203 -5.36 -0.69 -15.46
CA GLN A 203 -6.63 -1.40 -15.64
C GLN A 203 -6.75 -2.01 -17.05
N THR A 204 -6.22 -1.34 -18.08
CA THR A 204 -6.23 -1.83 -19.47
C THR A 204 -5.43 -3.11 -19.71
N GLU A 205 -4.58 -3.50 -18.76
CA GLU A 205 -3.80 -4.75 -18.81
C GLU A 205 -4.49 -5.92 -18.10
N MET A 206 -5.61 -5.65 -17.43
CA MET A 206 -6.40 -6.63 -16.66
C MET A 206 -7.65 -7.03 -17.41
N ASP A 207 -8.12 -8.26 -17.20
CA ASP A 207 -9.38 -8.78 -17.75
C ASP A 207 -10.62 -8.41 -16.91
N TYR A 208 -10.44 -7.54 -15.90
CA TYR A 208 -11.48 -7.09 -14.97
C TYR A 208 -11.20 -5.66 -14.47
N ASN A 209 -12.22 -5.05 -13.86
CA ASN A 209 -12.04 -3.77 -13.15
C ASN A 209 -11.98 -4.02 -11.64
N PRO A 210 -10.86 -3.76 -10.96
CA PRO A 210 -10.71 -3.99 -9.51
C PRO A 210 -11.74 -3.26 -8.63
N LEU A 211 -12.24 -2.11 -9.07
CA LEU A 211 -13.23 -1.34 -8.30
C LEU A 211 -14.61 -2.00 -8.27
N THR A 212 -15.02 -2.60 -9.38
CA THR A 212 -16.40 -3.10 -9.56
C THR A 212 -16.51 -4.61 -9.51
N ASP A 213 -15.49 -5.31 -10.01
CA ASP A 213 -15.56 -6.75 -10.26
C ASP A 213 -15.01 -7.59 -9.11
N LEU A 214 -14.18 -6.97 -8.25
CA LEU A 214 -13.71 -7.63 -7.04
C LEU A 214 -14.63 -7.30 -5.86
N VAL A 215 -15.24 -8.33 -5.32
CA VAL A 215 -16.10 -8.27 -4.14
C VAL A 215 -15.71 -9.34 -3.14
N ASN A 216 -15.87 -9.04 -1.86
CA ASN A 216 -15.71 -10.06 -0.83
C ASN A 216 -16.85 -11.07 -0.96
N VAL A 217 -16.52 -12.36 -1.03
CA VAL A 217 -17.53 -13.41 -0.97
C VAL A 217 -17.90 -13.59 0.51
N ALA A 218 -19.19 -13.49 0.81
CA ALA A 218 -19.68 -13.75 2.15
C ALA A 218 -19.26 -15.17 2.56
N SER A 219 -18.67 -15.30 3.73
CA SER A 219 -18.44 -16.61 4.34
C SER A 219 -19.81 -17.28 4.52
N ALA A 220 -19.99 -18.45 3.90
CA ALA A 220 -21.19 -19.25 4.06
C ALA A 220 -21.36 -19.73 5.50
#